data_e1d2910a2e0bc9c1688d450aa227de1d
#
_entry.id   e1d2910a2e0bc9c1688d450aa227de1d
#
_cell.length_a   1.000
_cell.length_b   1.000
_cell.length_c   1.000
_cell.angle_alpha   90.00
_cell.angle_beta   90.00
_cell.angle_gamma   90.00
#
_symmetry.space_group_name_H-M   'P 1'
#
loop_
_entity.id
_entity.type
_entity.pdbx_description
1 polymer ?
#
loop_
_entity_poly.entity_id
_entity_poly.type
_entity_poly.pdbx_seq_one_letter_code
_entity_poly.pdbx_strand_id
1 'polypeptide(L)'
;MRSTRLAVALAAALSAVGVYAADWPVNDEGGLALHGVNISGAGFAPHITPGKNGTHYFYPEKKHFKYYADQGIRLIRFPFIWERVQHSLDSGLNFDQIRLLKKTLDLAAQNGQKVILDMHNYGRYHGELIGSSKVPYEAYASVWRKLAERFKGHPGLLGYDIMNEPHSTVGLWPGAAQAAVDAIREVDDQTLIFIEGERWSSAYHWPLVNANFLINDPADRLIYEAHLYFDDDFSGKYMAQTSRNIDPMIGVERARPFIEWLQKHGQKGFLGEYGIPDDLPEAAQAMDNLLAYLNDNCVPSAYWAGGPGWGTYKLAIEPRNGKDRPQMELMRKHLANDCTAVGPTPAQIAD
;
A
#
# COMPACT_ATOMS: atom_id res chain seq x y z
N MET A 1 -41.30 31.79 -7.36
CA MET A 1 -39.84 31.86 -7.16
C MET A 1 -39.40 30.82 -6.13
N ARG A 2 -39.37 29.55 -6.52
CA ARG A 2 -38.78 28.44 -5.70
C ARG A 2 -38.52 27.27 -6.65
N SER A 3 -37.38 27.25 -7.34
CA SER A 3 -36.90 26.03 -8.06
C SER A 3 -35.52 26.25 -8.68
N THR A 4 -34.48 26.47 -7.85
CA THR A 4 -33.11 26.55 -8.42
C THR A 4 -32.01 26.11 -7.41
N ARG A 5 -32.36 25.40 -6.34
CA ARG A 5 -31.32 24.97 -5.35
C ARG A 5 -31.08 23.45 -5.24
N LEU A 6 -31.80 22.61 -6.03
CA LEU A 6 -31.67 21.15 -5.93
C LEU A 6 -30.73 20.51 -6.98
N ALA A 7 -30.35 21.25 -8.01
CA ALA A 7 -29.56 20.69 -9.12
C ALA A 7 -28.04 20.72 -8.92
N VAL A 8 -27.53 21.51 -7.97
CA VAL A 8 -26.09 21.69 -7.77
C VAL A 8 -25.46 20.61 -6.86
N ALA A 9 -26.22 20.04 -5.92
CA ALA A 9 -25.72 19.03 -5.00
C ALA A 9 -25.54 17.63 -5.64
N LEU A 10 -26.32 17.30 -6.67
CA LEU A 10 -26.23 15.98 -7.34
C LEU A 10 -25.06 15.89 -8.33
N ALA A 11 -24.59 17.01 -8.87
CA ALA A 11 -23.48 17.03 -9.83
C ALA A 11 -22.10 16.85 -9.15
N ALA A 12 -21.96 17.27 -7.87
CA ALA A 12 -20.71 17.13 -7.13
C ALA A 12 -20.46 15.69 -6.64
N ALA A 13 -21.53 14.94 -6.30
CA ALA A 13 -21.41 13.55 -5.84
C ALA A 13 -21.06 12.57 -6.98
N LEU A 14 -21.48 12.88 -8.22
CA LEU A 14 -21.17 12.06 -9.40
C LEU A 14 -19.74 12.25 -9.92
N SER A 15 -19.09 13.37 -9.63
CA SER A 15 -17.71 13.62 -10.07
C SER A 15 -16.64 12.93 -9.19
N ALA A 16 -16.91 12.73 -7.90
CA ALA A 16 -15.95 12.06 -7.00
C ALA A 16 -15.85 10.54 -7.25
N VAL A 17 -16.91 9.89 -7.70
CA VAL A 17 -16.94 8.44 -7.95
C VAL A 17 -16.12 8.05 -9.20
N GLY A 18 -15.95 8.95 -10.17
CA GLY A 18 -15.25 8.67 -11.42
C GLY A 18 -13.72 8.79 -11.35
N VAL A 19 -13.18 9.57 -10.42
CA VAL A 19 -11.75 9.92 -10.40
C VAL A 19 -10.87 8.76 -9.99
N TYR A 20 -11.25 7.99 -8.99
CA TYR A 20 -10.47 6.84 -8.51
C TYR A 20 -10.50 5.65 -9.48
N ALA A 21 -11.61 5.42 -10.18
CA ALA A 21 -11.75 4.30 -11.10
C ALA A 21 -10.92 4.48 -12.38
N ALA A 22 -10.73 5.72 -12.85
CA ALA A 22 -9.99 6.00 -14.07
C ALA A 22 -8.48 5.72 -13.98
N ASP A 23 -7.91 5.79 -12.77
CA ASP A 23 -6.47 5.59 -12.55
C ASP A 23 -6.13 4.18 -12.08
N TRP A 24 -7.11 3.46 -11.50
CA TRP A 24 -6.91 2.12 -10.99
C TRP A 24 -6.78 1.11 -12.12
N PRO A 25 -5.83 0.14 -12.04
CA PRO A 25 -5.75 -0.88 -13.06
C PRO A 25 -7.01 -1.77 -13.06
N VAL A 26 -7.39 -2.26 -14.23
CA VAL A 26 -8.51 -3.19 -14.38
C VAL A 26 -8.02 -4.63 -14.44
N ASN A 27 -8.84 -5.56 -13.96
CA ASN A 27 -8.63 -6.99 -14.10
C ASN A 27 -9.03 -7.47 -15.52
N ASP A 28 -8.81 -8.73 -15.81
CA ASP A 28 -9.07 -9.29 -17.15
C ASP A 28 -10.56 -9.41 -17.48
N GLU A 29 -11.47 -9.20 -16.51
CA GLU A 29 -12.92 -9.25 -16.65
C GLU A 29 -13.57 -7.85 -16.69
N GLY A 30 -12.77 -6.78 -16.56
CA GLY A 30 -13.21 -5.39 -16.66
C GLY A 30 -13.60 -4.74 -15.33
N GLY A 31 -13.52 -5.46 -14.21
CA GLY A 31 -13.59 -4.89 -12.86
C GLY A 31 -12.24 -4.29 -12.43
N LEU A 32 -12.16 -3.69 -11.25
CA LEU A 32 -10.90 -3.19 -10.71
C LEU A 32 -9.95 -4.35 -10.36
N ALA A 33 -8.65 -4.18 -10.60
CA ALA A 33 -7.63 -5.10 -10.12
C ALA A 33 -7.40 -4.85 -8.62
N LEU A 34 -8.18 -5.52 -7.76
CA LEU A 34 -8.17 -5.27 -6.33
C LEU A 34 -6.95 -5.87 -5.63
N HIS A 35 -6.49 -7.06 -6.03
CA HIS A 35 -5.45 -7.78 -5.31
C HIS A 35 -4.12 -7.73 -6.03
N GLY A 36 -3.13 -7.17 -5.34
CA GLY A 36 -1.77 -6.98 -5.79
C GLY A 36 -0.74 -7.76 -4.97
N VAL A 37 0.53 -7.43 -5.18
CA VAL A 37 1.65 -8.03 -4.46
C VAL A 37 2.70 -6.99 -4.10
N ASN A 38 3.30 -7.12 -2.90
CA ASN A 38 4.49 -6.39 -2.51
C ASN A 38 5.72 -6.99 -3.19
N ILE A 39 6.34 -6.28 -4.15
CA ILE A 39 7.66 -6.67 -4.68
C ILE A 39 8.72 -5.98 -3.84
N SER A 40 9.16 -6.60 -2.77
CA SER A 40 9.82 -5.93 -1.64
C SER A 40 11.34 -6.05 -1.57
N GLY A 41 11.98 -6.73 -2.53
CA GLY A 41 13.43 -6.94 -2.51
C GLY A 41 14.29 -5.67 -2.42
N ALA A 42 13.83 -4.53 -2.93
CA ALA A 42 14.54 -3.25 -2.81
C ALA A 42 14.52 -2.65 -1.41
N GLY A 43 13.61 -3.11 -0.52
CA GLY A 43 13.54 -2.75 0.90
C GLY A 43 14.49 -3.55 1.81
N PHE A 44 15.15 -4.62 1.32
CA PHE A 44 15.97 -5.48 2.16
C PHE A 44 17.19 -4.79 2.77
N ALA A 45 17.64 -5.30 3.93
CA ALA A 45 18.78 -4.82 4.68
C ALA A 45 18.80 -3.28 4.86
N PRO A 46 17.74 -2.66 5.42
CA PRO A 46 17.62 -1.21 5.53
C PRO A 46 18.75 -0.58 6.38
N HIS A 47 19.34 -1.35 7.28
CA HIS A 47 20.46 -0.90 8.11
C HIS A 47 21.81 -0.82 7.35
N ILE A 48 21.87 -1.35 6.11
CA ILE A 48 23.08 -1.27 5.28
C ILE A 48 22.86 -0.18 4.23
N THR A 49 23.35 1.03 4.50
CA THR A 49 23.24 2.20 3.62
C THR A 49 24.62 2.72 3.23
N PRO A 50 24.83 3.03 1.94
CA PRO A 50 23.90 2.93 0.82
C PRO A 50 23.57 1.51 0.38
N GLY A 51 24.36 0.50 0.80
CA GLY A 51 24.21 -0.88 0.35
C GLY A 51 24.60 -1.10 -1.13
N LYS A 52 24.37 -2.32 -1.62
CA LYS A 52 24.67 -2.69 -3.01
C LYS A 52 23.52 -3.54 -3.57
N ASN A 53 22.94 -3.09 -4.71
CA ASN A 53 21.95 -3.87 -5.44
C ASN A 53 22.54 -5.20 -5.93
N GLY A 54 21.77 -6.28 -5.82
CA GLY A 54 22.21 -7.63 -6.14
C GLY A 54 23.01 -8.32 -5.02
N THR A 55 23.23 -7.64 -3.88
CA THR A 55 23.94 -8.19 -2.72
C THR A 55 23.17 -7.97 -1.42
N HIS A 56 22.83 -6.72 -1.10
CA HIS A 56 22.16 -6.35 0.14
C HIS A 56 20.65 -6.13 -0.07
N TYR A 57 20.28 -5.72 -1.26
CA TYR A 57 18.90 -5.54 -1.70
C TYR A 57 18.78 -5.88 -3.19
N PHE A 58 17.55 -6.08 -3.68
CA PHE A 58 17.35 -6.64 -5.02
C PHE A 58 16.21 -5.90 -5.73
N TYR A 59 16.53 -5.13 -6.75
CA TYR A 59 15.52 -4.61 -7.68
C TYR A 59 15.01 -5.72 -8.60
N PRO A 60 13.70 -5.74 -8.92
CA PRO A 60 13.12 -6.76 -9.78
C PRO A 60 13.57 -6.61 -11.23
N GLU A 61 13.58 -7.74 -11.93
CA GLU A 61 13.83 -7.85 -13.37
C GLU A 61 12.50 -8.04 -14.12
N LYS A 62 12.53 -7.92 -15.47
CA LYS A 62 11.38 -8.12 -16.34
C LYS A 62 10.61 -9.41 -16.06
N LYS A 63 11.31 -10.52 -15.74
CA LYS A 63 10.68 -11.83 -15.47
C LYS A 63 9.70 -11.81 -14.29
N HIS A 64 9.97 -11.00 -13.25
CA HIS A 64 9.10 -10.91 -12.08
C HIS A 64 7.79 -10.19 -12.44
N PHE A 65 7.86 -9.05 -13.12
CA PHE A 65 6.66 -8.34 -13.60
C PHE A 65 5.84 -9.21 -14.55
N LYS A 66 6.51 -9.88 -15.50
CA LYS A 66 5.84 -10.79 -16.43
C LYS A 66 5.14 -11.93 -15.69
N TYR A 67 5.80 -12.56 -14.71
CA TYR A 67 5.19 -13.63 -13.91
C TYR A 67 3.88 -13.16 -13.27
N TYR A 68 3.89 -12.04 -12.55
CA TYR A 68 2.68 -11.51 -11.92
C TYR A 68 1.62 -11.10 -12.93
N ALA A 69 2.00 -10.51 -14.06
CA ALA A 69 1.07 -10.17 -15.13
C ALA A 69 0.41 -11.42 -15.74
N ASP A 70 1.18 -12.49 -15.95
CA ASP A 70 0.67 -13.79 -16.44
C ASP A 70 -0.29 -14.44 -15.41
N GLN A 71 -0.16 -14.13 -14.11
CA GLN A 71 -1.10 -14.55 -13.05
C GLN A 71 -2.34 -13.65 -12.93
N GLY A 72 -2.49 -12.60 -13.75
CA GLY A 72 -3.59 -11.64 -13.66
C GLY A 72 -3.36 -10.51 -12.64
N ILE A 73 -2.20 -10.43 -12.01
CA ILE A 73 -1.86 -9.39 -11.02
C ILE A 73 -1.50 -8.10 -11.76
N ARG A 74 -2.26 -7.02 -11.50
CA ARG A 74 -2.10 -5.70 -12.13
C ARG A 74 -1.63 -4.61 -11.17
N LEU A 75 -1.65 -4.88 -9.86
CA LEU A 75 -1.30 -3.96 -8.80
C LEU A 75 -0.01 -4.42 -8.09
N ILE A 76 0.96 -3.51 -7.95
CA ILE A 76 2.24 -3.75 -7.28
C ILE A 76 2.45 -2.68 -6.21
N ARG A 77 2.69 -3.07 -4.95
CA ARG A 77 3.29 -2.20 -3.94
C ARG A 77 4.79 -2.42 -3.95
N PHE A 78 5.58 -1.34 -3.97
CA PHE A 78 7.03 -1.42 -4.18
C PHE A 78 7.80 -0.70 -3.08
N PRO A 79 8.21 -1.42 -2.02
CA PRO A 79 9.05 -0.91 -0.96
C PRO A 79 10.43 -0.43 -1.44
N PHE A 80 10.80 0.79 -1.03
CA PHE A 80 12.15 1.33 -1.18
C PHE A 80 12.59 2.06 0.11
N ILE A 81 13.88 2.29 0.28
CA ILE A 81 14.46 2.87 1.50
C ILE A 81 14.87 4.33 1.23
N TRP A 82 14.44 5.25 2.11
CA TRP A 82 14.72 6.69 1.99
C TRP A 82 16.22 6.97 1.96
N GLU A 83 17.01 6.39 2.88
CA GLU A 83 18.46 6.60 2.96
C GLU A 83 19.22 6.17 1.71
N ARG A 84 18.63 5.33 0.87
CA ARG A 84 19.20 4.96 -0.43
C ARG A 84 18.88 5.96 -1.51
N VAL A 85 17.67 6.48 -1.53
CA VAL A 85 17.26 7.48 -2.52
C VAL A 85 17.77 8.89 -2.19
N GLN A 86 18.07 9.17 -0.92
CA GLN A 86 18.65 10.41 -0.45
C GLN A 86 19.60 10.14 0.72
N HIS A 87 20.91 10.30 0.50
CA HIS A 87 21.94 9.91 1.47
C HIS A 87 22.10 10.88 2.65
N SER A 88 21.68 12.13 2.50
CA SER A 88 21.57 13.13 3.57
C SER A 88 20.38 14.04 3.30
N LEU A 89 19.77 14.59 4.35
CA LEU A 89 18.55 15.37 4.25
C LEU A 89 18.66 16.60 3.32
N ASP A 90 19.86 17.16 3.22
CA ASP A 90 20.15 18.33 2.37
C ASP A 90 20.60 17.97 0.94
N SER A 91 20.77 16.68 0.65
CA SER A 91 21.24 16.23 -0.66
C SER A 91 20.15 16.20 -1.72
N GLY A 92 20.56 16.20 -2.99
CA GLY A 92 19.72 15.77 -4.09
C GLY A 92 19.37 14.28 -4.01
N LEU A 93 18.44 13.83 -4.86
CA LEU A 93 18.13 12.40 -4.99
C LEU A 93 19.29 11.64 -5.64
N ASN A 94 19.56 10.44 -5.16
CA ASN A 94 20.59 9.57 -5.72
C ASN A 94 20.21 9.12 -7.13
N PHE A 95 21.01 9.48 -8.10
CA PHE A 95 20.74 9.22 -9.53
C PHE A 95 20.52 7.73 -9.84
N ASP A 96 21.34 6.84 -9.29
CA ASP A 96 21.24 5.40 -9.57
C ASP A 96 19.95 4.80 -8.97
N GLN A 97 19.56 5.20 -7.78
CA GLN A 97 18.32 4.73 -7.16
C GLN A 97 17.10 5.23 -7.95
N ILE A 98 17.10 6.50 -8.33
CA ILE A 98 16.01 7.08 -9.15
C ILE A 98 15.91 6.39 -10.51
N ARG A 99 17.04 6.05 -11.14
CA ARG A 99 17.07 5.28 -12.38
C ARG A 99 16.50 3.87 -12.19
N LEU A 100 16.77 3.23 -11.07
CA LEU A 100 16.22 1.90 -10.73
C LEU A 100 14.72 1.96 -10.44
N LEU A 101 14.24 2.95 -9.67
CA LEU A 101 12.80 3.19 -9.45
C LEU A 101 12.08 3.45 -10.78
N LYS A 102 12.63 4.32 -11.64
CA LYS A 102 12.07 4.55 -12.97
C LYS A 102 11.98 3.26 -13.79
N LYS A 103 13.05 2.46 -13.81
CA LYS A 103 13.04 1.16 -14.50
C LYS A 103 11.96 0.22 -13.96
N THR A 104 11.72 0.23 -12.66
CA THR A 104 10.64 -0.55 -12.02
C THR A 104 9.28 -0.11 -12.57
N LEU A 105 9.01 1.20 -12.61
CA LEU A 105 7.78 1.76 -13.19
C LEU A 105 7.65 1.43 -14.69
N ASP A 106 8.74 1.56 -15.46
CA ASP A 106 8.76 1.23 -16.90
C ASP A 106 8.40 -0.25 -17.13
N LEU A 107 8.97 -1.16 -16.34
CA LEU A 107 8.71 -2.60 -16.46
C LEU A 107 7.28 -2.96 -16.08
N ALA A 108 6.73 -2.35 -15.05
CA ALA A 108 5.34 -2.51 -14.67
C ALA A 108 4.40 -2.04 -15.79
N ALA A 109 4.61 -0.83 -16.32
CA ALA A 109 3.80 -0.28 -17.40
C ALA A 109 3.82 -1.18 -18.64
N GLN A 110 4.99 -1.72 -19.02
CA GLN A 110 5.15 -2.65 -20.15
C GLN A 110 4.36 -3.96 -19.99
N ASN A 111 3.99 -4.31 -18.76
CA ASN A 111 3.20 -5.51 -18.44
C ASN A 111 1.75 -5.18 -18.04
N GLY A 112 1.28 -3.95 -18.29
CA GLY A 112 -0.08 -3.53 -17.94
C GLY A 112 -0.32 -3.42 -16.44
N GLN A 113 0.74 -3.20 -15.66
CA GLN A 113 0.69 -3.09 -14.20
C GLN A 113 0.91 -1.65 -13.74
N LYS A 114 0.39 -1.33 -12.56
CA LYS A 114 0.58 -0.07 -11.85
C LYS A 114 1.31 -0.30 -10.51
N VAL A 115 2.13 0.66 -10.13
CA VAL A 115 2.99 0.60 -8.93
C VAL A 115 2.60 1.68 -7.93
N ILE A 116 2.46 1.29 -6.69
CA ILE A 116 2.47 2.17 -5.51
C ILE A 116 3.91 2.20 -5.00
N LEU A 117 4.54 3.37 -4.99
CA LEU A 117 5.91 3.55 -4.46
C LEU A 117 5.85 3.76 -2.96
N ASP A 118 6.32 2.78 -2.19
CA ASP A 118 6.30 2.76 -0.73
C ASP A 118 7.65 3.15 -0.13
N MET A 119 7.69 4.24 0.65
CA MET A 119 8.84 4.59 1.47
C MET A 119 8.85 3.75 2.76
N HIS A 120 9.61 2.66 2.76
CA HIS A 120 9.55 1.61 3.77
C HIS A 120 10.42 1.89 5.01
N ASN A 121 10.12 3.00 5.72
CA ASN A 121 11.02 3.58 6.73
C ASN A 121 10.46 3.72 8.16
N TYR A 122 9.25 3.21 8.46
CA TYR A 122 8.69 3.12 9.82
C TYR A 122 8.63 4.47 10.58
N GLY A 123 8.39 5.57 9.88
CA GLY A 123 8.34 6.92 10.45
C GLY A 123 9.71 7.51 10.81
N ARG A 124 10.80 7.01 10.21
CA ARG A 124 12.18 7.35 10.58
C ARG A 124 13.09 7.59 9.38
N TYR A 125 14.18 8.30 9.64
CA TYR A 125 15.34 8.41 8.76
C TYR A 125 16.61 8.19 9.59
N HIS A 126 17.46 7.22 9.23
CA HIS A 126 18.61 6.75 10.04
C HIS A 126 18.24 6.46 11.51
N GLY A 127 17.04 5.91 11.74
CA GLY A 127 16.54 5.58 13.08
C GLY A 127 15.97 6.75 13.88
N GLU A 128 16.11 8.00 13.41
CA GLU A 128 15.57 9.19 14.05
C GLU A 128 14.15 9.50 13.57
N LEU A 129 13.27 9.89 14.48
CA LEU A 129 11.87 10.18 14.17
C LEU A 129 11.71 11.40 13.26
N ILE A 130 10.85 11.28 12.25
CA ILE A 130 10.39 12.41 11.43
C ILE A 130 9.59 13.35 12.35
N GLY A 131 9.87 14.66 12.25
CA GLY A 131 9.32 15.69 13.13
C GLY A 131 10.23 16.01 14.34
N SER A 132 11.34 15.26 14.52
CA SER A 132 12.36 15.59 15.51
C SER A 132 13.28 16.74 15.02
N SER A 133 14.10 17.29 15.93
CA SER A 133 15.11 18.30 15.53
C SER A 133 16.18 17.76 14.57
N LYS A 134 16.38 16.43 14.51
CA LYS A 134 17.32 15.78 13.60
C LYS A 134 16.72 15.51 12.22
N VAL A 135 15.41 15.26 12.16
CA VAL A 135 14.66 14.97 10.92
C VAL A 135 13.40 15.83 10.91
N PRO A 136 13.51 17.13 10.61
CA PRO A 136 12.35 18.01 10.59
C PRO A 136 11.35 17.65 9.50
N TYR A 137 10.09 18.06 9.66
CA TYR A 137 9.02 17.82 8.68
C TYR A 137 9.38 18.32 7.28
N GLU A 138 10.08 19.45 7.20
CA GLU A 138 10.51 20.06 5.95
C GLU A 138 11.47 19.18 5.14
N ALA A 139 12.33 18.40 5.82
CA ALA A 139 13.22 17.45 5.16
C ALA A 139 12.43 16.28 4.53
N TYR A 140 11.44 15.78 5.26
CA TYR A 140 10.53 14.74 4.77
C TYR A 140 9.62 15.25 3.64
N ALA A 141 9.05 16.42 3.78
CA ALA A 141 8.30 17.11 2.75
C ALA A 141 9.14 17.31 1.47
N SER A 142 10.40 17.74 1.64
CA SER A 142 11.32 17.98 0.52
C SER A 142 11.64 16.72 -0.28
N VAL A 143 11.87 15.57 0.34
CA VAL A 143 12.13 14.32 -0.40
C VAL A 143 10.90 13.89 -1.19
N TRP A 144 9.69 14.00 -0.61
CA TRP A 144 8.47 13.65 -1.32
C TRP A 144 8.16 14.60 -2.48
N ARG A 145 8.34 15.90 -2.32
CA ARG A 145 8.23 16.84 -3.45
C ARG A 145 9.17 16.46 -4.60
N LYS A 146 10.45 16.17 -4.30
CA LYS A 146 11.43 15.77 -5.31
C LYS A 146 11.06 14.46 -6.02
N LEU A 147 10.53 13.48 -5.27
CA LEU A 147 10.07 12.20 -5.85
C LEU A 147 8.83 12.41 -6.71
N ALA A 148 7.86 13.21 -6.25
CA ALA A 148 6.66 13.54 -7.01
C ALA A 148 6.98 14.29 -8.30
N GLU A 149 7.84 15.33 -8.26
CA GLU A 149 8.33 16.01 -9.47
C GLU A 149 8.94 15.05 -10.48
N ARG A 150 9.62 14.03 -9.99
CA ARG A 150 10.34 13.08 -10.83
C ARG A 150 9.43 12.05 -11.49
N PHE A 151 8.36 11.63 -10.82
CA PHE A 151 7.57 10.45 -11.24
C PHE A 151 6.14 10.79 -11.65
N LYS A 152 5.62 11.99 -11.36
CA LYS A 152 4.27 12.40 -11.75
C LYS A 152 3.98 12.14 -13.24
N GLY A 153 2.80 11.63 -13.53
CA GLY A 153 2.38 11.32 -14.89
C GLY A 153 3.06 10.10 -15.51
N HIS A 154 3.88 9.34 -14.76
CA HIS A 154 4.48 8.13 -15.29
C HIS A 154 3.41 7.04 -15.48
N PRO A 155 3.31 6.37 -16.67
CA PRO A 155 2.21 5.44 -16.95
C PRO A 155 2.18 4.21 -16.02
N GLY A 156 3.30 3.83 -15.42
CA GLY A 156 3.39 2.73 -14.45
C GLY A 156 3.16 3.15 -13.01
N LEU A 157 3.02 4.44 -12.70
CA LEU A 157 2.76 4.92 -11.35
C LEU A 157 1.25 4.91 -11.08
N LEU A 158 0.85 4.37 -9.93
CA LEU A 158 -0.49 4.51 -9.38
C LEU A 158 -0.51 5.56 -8.26
N GLY A 159 0.45 5.48 -7.34
CA GLY A 159 0.46 6.33 -6.17
C GLY A 159 1.77 6.34 -5.40
N TYR A 160 1.81 7.25 -4.43
CA TYR A 160 2.86 7.39 -3.44
C TYR A 160 2.34 6.88 -2.10
N ASP A 161 2.89 5.81 -1.57
CA ASP A 161 2.70 5.39 -0.20
C ASP A 161 3.78 6.06 0.63
N ILE A 162 3.33 7.09 1.37
CA ILE A 162 4.26 8.06 1.92
C ILE A 162 5.12 7.52 3.05
N MET A 163 4.69 6.47 3.76
CA MET A 163 5.49 5.85 4.82
C MET A 163 4.93 4.50 5.24
N ASN A 164 5.73 3.45 5.14
CA ASN A 164 5.41 2.16 5.72
C ASN A 164 5.43 2.18 7.26
N GLU A 165 4.38 1.67 7.88
CA GLU A 165 4.26 1.28 9.28
C GLU A 165 4.82 2.28 10.32
N PRO A 166 4.34 3.53 10.35
CA PRO A 166 4.71 4.45 11.42
C PRO A 166 4.37 3.86 12.77
N HIS A 167 5.31 3.88 13.71
CA HIS A 167 5.07 3.39 15.06
C HIS A 167 5.90 4.12 16.10
N SER A 168 5.35 4.25 17.32
CA SER A 168 6.04 4.89 18.44
C SER A 168 6.54 6.29 18.09
N THR A 169 5.77 7.03 17.28
CA THR A 169 6.15 8.35 16.78
C THR A 169 5.85 9.48 17.77
N VAL A 170 5.33 9.14 18.95
CA VAL A 170 4.98 10.07 20.04
C VAL A 170 4.11 11.26 19.59
N GLY A 171 3.20 11.01 18.65
CA GLY A 171 2.28 12.01 18.09
C GLY A 171 2.84 12.87 16.96
N LEU A 172 4.04 12.58 16.46
CA LEU A 172 4.65 13.35 15.36
C LEU A 172 4.12 12.94 13.97
N TRP A 173 3.62 11.72 13.84
CA TRP A 173 3.23 11.18 12.55
C TRP A 173 2.15 11.97 11.80
N PRO A 174 1.05 12.44 12.41
CA PRO A 174 0.04 13.21 11.68
C PRO A 174 0.61 14.48 11.04
N GLY A 175 1.51 15.19 11.73
CA GLY A 175 2.18 16.36 11.18
C GLY A 175 3.13 16.01 10.02
N ALA A 176 3.83 14.89 10.12
CA ALA A 176 4.69 14.39 9.06
C ALA A 176 3.88 14.02 7.80
N ALA A 177 2.78 13.27 7.98
CA ALA A 177 1.89 12.87 6.89
C ALA A 177 1.30 14.09 6.17
N GLN A 178 0.79 15.09 6.91
CA GLN A 178 0.27 16.33 6.32
C GLN A 178 1.36 17.07 5.53
N ALA A 179 2.56 17.21 6.09
CA ALA A 179 3.67 17.89 5.43
C ALA A 179 4.09 17.22 4.12
N ALA A 180 4.04 15.89 4.05
CA ALA A 180 4.31 15.15 2.82
C ALA A 180 3.21 15.36 1.77
N VAL A 181 1.93 15.27 2.18
CA VAL A 181 0.79 15.52 1.28
C VAL A 181 0.87 16.93 0.70
N ASP A 182 1.05 17.95 1.54
CA ASP A 182 1.15 19.34 1.10
C ASP A 182 2.27 19.51 0.07
N ALA A 183 3.45 18.95 0.35
CA ALA A 183 4.61 19.04 -0.53
C ALA A 183 4.43 18.29 -1.87
N ILE A 184 3.76 17.16 -1.88
CA ILE A 184 3.40 16.44 -3.11
C ILE A 184 2.42 17.30 -3.91
N ARG A 185 1.39 17.86 -3.28
CA ARG A 185 0.35 18.66 -3.96
C ARG A 185 0.85 19.98 -4.52
N GLU A 186 1.99 20.49 -4.04
CA GLU A 186 2.66 21.63 -4.70
C GLU A 186 3.04 21.33 -6.17
N VAL A 187 3.24 20.05 -6.52
CA VAL A 187 3.79 19.65 -7.82
C VAL A 187 2.96 18.61 -8.56
N ASP A 188 2.11 17.87 -7.87
CA ASP A 188 1.32 16.76 -8.42
C ASP A 188 -0.05 16.67 -7.75
N ASP A 189 -1.10 17.10 -8.44
CA ASP A 189 -2.49 17.06 -7.99
C ASP A 189 -3.28 15.87 -8.56
N GLN A 190 -2.63 14.99 -9.34
CA GLN A 190 -3.30 13.88 -10.02
C GLN A 190 -3.01 12.51 -9.40
N THR A 191 -1.79 12.27 -8.90
CA THR A 191 -1.38 10.96 -8.39
C THR A 191 -2.03 10.66 -7.03
N LEU A 192 -2.46 9.41 -6.82
CA LEU A 192 -2.98 8.95 -5.52
C LEU A 192 -1.90 9.02 -4.45
N ILE A 193 -2.30 9.33 -3.22
CA ILE A 193 -1.43 9.25 -2.04
C ILE A 193 -2.02 8.24 -1.07
N PHE A 194 -1.20 7.26 -0.68
CA PHE A 194 -1.53 6.25 0.31
C PHE A 194 -0.97 6.68 1.66
N ILE A 195 -1.78 6.57 2.70
CA ILE A 195 -1.45 7.07 4.05
C ILE A 195 -1.69 5.99 5.07
N GLU A 196 -0.62 5.54 5.69
CA GLU A 196 -0.66 4.61 6.80
C GLU A 196 -0.84 5.31 8.15
N GLY A 197 -1.46 4.60 9.10
CA GLY A 197 -1.67 5.08 10.46
C GLY A 197 -0.53 4.74 11.42
N GLU A 198 -0.61 5.28 12.63
CA GLU A 198 0.27 4.93 13.76
C GLU A 198 0.08 3.45 14.16
N ARG A 199 1.01 2.89 14.93
CA ARG A 199 0.99 1.52 15.46
C ARG A 199 1.05 0.46 14.37
N TRP A 200 2.09 0.57 13.50
CA TRP A 200 2.32 -0.33 12.35
C TRP A 200 1.11 -0.41 11.43
N SER A 201 0.36 0.67 11.33
CA SER A 201 -0.86 0.75 10.50
C SER A 201 -1.86 -0.39 10.73
N SER A 202 -1.92 -0.94 11.96
CA SER A 202 -2.72 -2.13 12.25
C SER A 202 -4.21 -1.89 12.01
N ALA A 203 -4.80 -2.63 11.08
CA ALA A 203 -6.23 -2.56 10.75
C ALA A 203 -7.12 -2.81 11.98
N TYR A 204 -6.77 -3.81 12.79
CA TYR A 204 -7.50 -4.17 14.01
C TYR A 204 -7.47 -3.06 15.07
N HIS A 205 -6.31 -2.42 15.23
CA HIS A 205 -6.15 -1.37 16.24
C HIS A 205 -6.48 0.04 15.72
N TRP A 206 -6.89 0.16 14.46
CA TRP A 206 -7.10 1.46 13.80
C TRP A 206 -8.01 2.41 14.62
N PRO A 207 -9.20 2.01 15.10
CA PRO A 207 -10.05 2.90 15.87
C PRO A 207 -9.48 3.33 17.23
N LEU A 208 -8.51 2.59 17.77
CA LEU A 208 -7.92 2.90 19.08
C LEU A 208 -6.87 4.02 18.98
N VAL A 209 -6.12 4.08 17.89
CA VAL A 209 -4.97 4.99 17.78
C VAL A 209 -5.11 6.00 16.64
N ASN A 210 -5.92 5.69 15.63
CA ASN A 210 -6.13 6.51 14.44
C ASN A 210 -7.58 7.02 14.29
N ALA A 211 -8.38 7.01 15.38
CA ALA A 211 -9.81 7.38 15.34
C ALA A 211 -10.09 8.71 14.65
N ASN A 212 -9.23 9.71 14.88
CA ASN A 212 -9.34 11.07 14.34
C ASN A 212 -8.19 11.39 13.35
N PHE A 213 -7.54 10.37 12.80
CA PHE A 213 -6.44 10.56 11.85
C PHE A 213 -7.01 10.87 10.47
N LEU A 214 -7.32 12.14 10.24
CA LEU A 214 -7.80 12.66 8.96
C LEU A 214 -6.80 13.67 8.44
N ILE A 215 -6.27 13.43 7.26
CA ILE A 215 -5.32 14.30 6.54
C ILE A 215 -6.09 15.10 5.50
N ASN A 216 -5.78 16.38 5.39
CA ASN A 216 -6.37 17.24 4.38
C ASN A 216 -5.63 17.10 3.06
N ASP A 217 -6.35 16.79 2.00
CA ASP A 217 -5.83 16.79 0.64
C ASP A 217 -6.73 17.65 -0.26
N PRO A 218 -6.26 18.79 -0.78
CA PRO A 218 -7.09 19.65 -1.64
C PRO A 218 -7.47 18.98 -2.97
N ALA A 219 -6.77 17.91 -3.38
CA ALA A 219 -7.07 17.14 -4.59
C ALA A 219 -8.11 16.02 -4.34
N ASP A 220 -8.44 15.72 -3.08
CA ASP A 220 -9.34 14.63 -2.67
C ASP A 220 -8.93 13.27 -3.28
N ARG A 221 -7.62 12.93 -3.18
CA ARG A 221 -7.03 11.73 -3.80
C ARG A 221 -6.22 10.90 -2.80
N LEU A 222 -6.72 10.81 -1.55
CA LEU A 222 -6.13 9.98 -0.51
C LEU A 222 -6.75 8.58 -0.48
N ILE A 223 -5.90 7.61 -0.19
CA ILE A 223 -6.27 6.24 0.18
C ILE A 223 -5.64 5.95 1.53
N TYR A 224 -6.44 5.62 2.54
CA TYR A 224 -5.92 5.19 3.83
C TYR A 224 -5.45 3.74 3.73
N GLU A 225 -4.30 3.45 4.29
CA GLU A 225 -3.68 2.13 4.18
C GLU A 225 -3.50 1.50 5.56
N ALA A 226 -3.84 0.23 5.68
CA ALA A 226 -3.65 -0.56 6.88
C ALA A 226 -3.06 -1.93 6.57
N HIS A 227 -2.46 -2.56 7.59
CA HIS A 227 -1.84 -3.88 7.52
C HIS A 227 -2.51 -4.84 8.50
N LEU A 228 -2.49 -6.13 8.19
CA LEU A 228 -2.87 -7.19 9.13
C LEU A 228 -2.11 -8.49 8.86
N TYR A 229 -1.84 -9.22 9.94
CA TYR A 229 -1.36 -10.61 9.89
C TYR A 229 -2.24 -11.48 10.78
N PHE A 230 -2.23 -12.81 10.59
CA PHE A 230 -3.18 -13.71 11.22
C PHE A 230 -2.66 -14.36 12.51
N ASP A 231 -1.36 -14.23 12.80
CA ASP A 231 -0.74 -14.71 14.03
C ASP A 231 -1.17 -13.88 15.26
N ASP A 232 -1.12 -14.48 16.46
CA ASP A 232 -1.67 -13.90 17.68
C ASP A 232 -1.04 -12.56 18.07
N ASP A 233 0.24 -12.38 17.75
CA ASP A 233 1.00 -11.17 18.05
C ASP A 233 1.01 -10.13 16.92
N PHE A 234 0.25 -10.36 15.85
CA PHE A 234 0.12 -9.46 14.68
C PHE A 234 1.41 -9.21 13.91
N SER A 235 2.45 -10.00 14.14
CA SER A 235 3.80 -9.69 13.65
C SER A 235 4.06 -10.18 12.22
N GLY A 236 3.26 -11.10 11.69
CA GLY A 236 3.52 -11.78 10.42
C GLY A 236 4.73 -12.73 10.45
N LYS A 237 5.29 -12.98 11.64
CA LYS A 237 6.43 -13.91 11.81
C LYS A 237 6.00 -15.36 11.89
N TYR A 238 4.76 -15.61 12.26
CA TYR A 238 4.16 -16.95 12.39
C TYR A 238 5.04 -17.92 13.20
N MET A 239 5.48 -17.46 14.36
CA MET A 239 6.18 -18.31 15.31
C MET A 239 5.26 -19.42 15.79
N ALA A 240 5.79 -20.62 16.06
CA ALA A 240 4.99 -21.80 16.42
C ALA A 240 4.07 -21.58 17.66
N GLN A 241 4.41 -20.66 18.55
CA GLN A 241 3.60 -20.31 19.71
C GLN A 241 2.48 -19.31 19.41
N THR A 242 2.55 -18.56 18.28
CA THR A 242 1.59 -17.50 17.91
C THR A 242 0.71 -17.85 16.70
N SER A 243 0.78 -19.10 16.23
CA SER A 243 0.05 -19.52 15.01
C SER A 243 -0.56 -20.93 15.11
N ARG A 244 -0.87 -21.37 16.34
CA ARG A 244 -1.36 -22.74 16.57
C ARG A 244 -2.82 -22.97 16.21
N ASN A 245 -3.66 -21.95 16.33
CA ASN A 245 -5.11 -22.06 16.17
C ASN A 245 -5.62 -20.78 15.47
N ILE A 246 -5.26 -20.63 14.18
CA ILE A 246 -5.74 -19.50 13.40
C ILE A 246 -7.22 -19.73 13.10
N ASP A 247 -8.08 -18.86 13.63
CA ASP A 247 -9.49 -18.84 13.33
C ASP A 247 -9.71 -18.49 11.84
N PRO A 248 -10.51 -19.25 11.09
CA PRO A 248 -10.81 -18.92 9.70
C PRO A 248 -11.37 -17.52 9.47
N MET A 249 -12.00 -16.91 10.47
CA MET A 249 -12.56 -15.55 10.39
C MET A 249 -11.63 -14.45 10.90
N ILE A 250 -10.46 -14.79 11.44
CA ILE A 250 -9.56 -13.81 12.07
C ILE A 250 -9.16 -12.66 11.14
N GLY A 251 -8.98 -12.95 9.84
CA GLY A 251 -8.67 -11.94 8.84
C GLY A 251 -9.80 -10.91 8.68
N VAL A 252 -11.03 -11.40 8.59
CA VAL A 252 -12.25 -10.55 8.50
C VAL A 252 -12.42 -9.75 9.78
N GLU A 253 -12.29 -10.38 10.94
CA GLU A 253 -12.41 -9.71 12.24
C GLU A 253 -11.38 -8.60 12.44
N ARG A 254 -10.16 -8.83 11.95
CA ARG A 254 -9.07 -7.83 12.03
C ARG A 254 -9.19 -6.71 11.00
N ALA A 255 -9.75 -6.97 9.82
CA ALA A 255 -9.96 -5.95 8.80
C ALA A 255 -11.17 -5.05 9.11
N ARG A 256 -12.23 -5.61 9.71
CA ARG A 256 -13.51 -4.93 9.95
C ARG A 256 -13.38 -3.57 10.65
N PRO A 257 -12.63 -3.40 11.75
CA PRO A 257 -12.54 -2.10 12.43
C PRO A 257 -11.99 -0.98 11.54
N PHE A 258 -11.06 -1.29 10.65
CA PHE A 258 -10.54 -0.34 9.67
C PHE A 258 -11.59 -0.01 8.60
N ILE A 259 -12.25 -1.01 8.05
CA ILE A 259 -13.29 -0.82 7.02
C ILE A 259 -14.47 -0.01 7.58
N GLU A 260 -14.93 -0.29 8.79
CA GLU A 260 -15.98 0.48 9.47
C GLU A 260 -15.56 1.94 9.72
N TRP A 261 -14.27 2.16 10.07
CA TRP A 261 -13.73 3.51 10.20
C TRP A 261 -13.75 4.26 8.85
N LEU A 262 -13.33 3.61 7.76
CA LEU A 262 -13.39 4.18 6.41
C LEU A 262 -14.82 4.55 6.02
N GLN A 263 -15.78 3.65 6.22
CA GLN A 263 -17.19 3.88 5.93
C GLN A 263 -17.74 5.07 6.72
N LYS A 264 -17.45 5.12 8.02
CA LYS A 264 -17.88 6.20 8.92
C LYS A 264 -17.36 7.56 8.47
N HIS A 265 -16.14 7.62 7.97
CA HIS A 265 -15.50 8.88 7.57
C HIS A 265 -15.58 9.17 6.06
N GLY A 266 -16.26 8.30 5.28
CA GLY A 266 -16.36 8.44 3.83
C GLY A 266 -15.01 8.32 3.10
N GLN A 267 -14.04 7.60 3.70
CA GLN A 267 -12.70 7.46 3.16
C GLN A 267 -12.56 6.20 2.30
N LYS A 268 -11.54 6.16 1.45
CA LYS A 268 -11.14 5.01 0.65
C LYS A 268 -10.00 4.27 1.33
N GLY A 269 -9.97 2.95 1.17
CA GLY A 269 -9.03 2.10 1.86
C GLY A 269 -8.20 1.19 0.96
N PHE A 270 -7.09 0.75 1.51
CA PHE A 270 -6.18 -0.23 0.95
C PHE A 270 -5.61 -1.11 2.06
N LEU A 271 -5.58 -2.42 1.88
CA LEU A 271 -4.89 -3.32 2.78
C LEU A 271 -3.49 -3.61 2.21
N GLY A 272 -2.49 -2.81 2.60
CA GLY A 272 -1.16 -2.80 2.00
C GLY A 272 -0.33 -4.03 2.26
N GLU A 273 -0.55 -4.70 3.40
CA GLU A 273 0.13 -5.94 3.73
C GLU A 273 -0.79 -6.95 4.42
N TYR A 274 -0.71 -8.18 3.96
CA TYR A 274 -1.17 -9.42 4.60
C TYR A 274 -0.41 -10.58 3.96
N GLY A 275 -0.23 -11.67 4.69
CA GLY A 275 0.47 -12.82 4.12
C GLY A 275 0.35 -14.04 5.02
N ILE A 276 0.54 -15.23 4.44
CA ILE A 276 0.43 -16.50 5.14
C ILE A 276 1.61 -17.42 4.81
N PRO A 277 2.04 -18.29 5.74
CA PRO A 277 2.99 -19.36 5.44
C PRO A 277 2.42 -20.38 4.46
N ASP A 278 3.28 -20.95 3.62
CA ASP A 278 2.91 -22.00 2.63
C ASP A 278 2.62 -23.36 3.26
N ASP A 279 2.92 -23.55 4.54
CA ASP A 279 2.77 -24.78 5.29
C ASP A 279 1.73 -24.72 6.42
N LEU A 280 0.83 -23.73 6.40
CA LEU A 280 -0.18 -23.51 7.44
C LEU A 280 -1.59 -23.44 6.82
N PRO A 281 -2.29 -24.60 6.67
CA PRO A 281 -3.60 -24.65 6.00
C PRO A 281 -4.68 -23.79 6.65
N GLU A 282 -4.64 -23.61 7.97
CA GLU A 282 -5.60 -22.79 8.71
C GLU A 282 -5.49 -21.31 8.30
N ALA A 283 -4.27 -20.84 8.06
CA ALA A 283 -4.05 -19.49 7.56
C ALA A 283 -4.55 -19.32 6.12
N ALA A 284 -4.52 -20.38 5.30
CA ALA A 284 -5.08 -20.33 3.95
C ALA A 284 -6.60 -20.07 3.96
N GLN A 285 -7.35 -20.72 4.86
CA GLN A 285 -8.80 -20.47 4.99
C GLN A 285 -9.08 -19.05 5.51
N ALA A 286 -8.27 -18.56 6.44
CA ALA A 286 -8.41 -17.19 6.93
C ALA A 286 -8.13 -16.15 5.82
N MET A 287 -7.13 -16.38 4.97
CA MET A 287 -6.85 -15.55 3.81
C MET A 287 -7.96 -15.61 2.77
N ASP A 288 -8.53 -16.79 2.49
CA ASP A 288 -9.65 -16.98 1.55
C ASP A 288 -10.86 -16.12 1.97
N ASN A 289 -11.24 -16.22 3.24
CA ASN A 289 -12.33 -15.43 3.81
C ASN A 289 -12.03 -13.92 3.81
N LEU A 290 -10.79 -13.52 4.10
CA LEU A 290 -10.37 -12.12 4.04
C LEU A 290 -10.52 -11.55 2.64
N LEU A 291 -10.01 -12.26 1.61
CA LEU A 291 -10.06 -11.78 0.22
C LEU A 291 -11.50 -11.67 -0.29
N ALA A 292 -12.37 -12.62 0.06
CA ALA A 292 -13.81 -12.51 -0.22
C ALA A 292 -14.42 -11.26 0.43
N TYR A 293 -14.12 -11.01 1.71
CA TYR A 293 -14.60 -9.84 2.43
C TYR A 293 -14.09 -8.51 1.84
N LEU A 294 -12.83 -8.47 1.39
CA LEU A 294 -12.28 -7.30 0.71
C LEU A 294 -12.96 -7.06 -0.64
N ASN A 295 -13.23 -8.12 -1.42
CA ASN A 295 -13.99 -8.02 -2.66
C ASN A 295 -15.40 -7.46 -2.42
N ASP A 296 -16.14 -7.99 -1.43
CA ASP A 296 -17.49 -7.51 -1.07
C ASP A 296 -17.51 -6.02 -0.70
N ASN A 297 -16.40 -5.49 -0.17
CA ASN A 297 -16.24 -4.08 0.18
C ASN A 297 -15.51 -3.26 -0.89
N CYS A 298 -15.10 -3.85 -2.00
CA CYS A 298 -14.27 -3.24 -3.04
C CYS A 298 -13.00 -2.56 -2.49
N VAL A 299 -12.39 -3.14 -1.46
CA VAL A 299 -11.16 -2.64 -0.84
C VAL A 299 -9.97 -3.37 -1.44
N PRO A 300 -9.08 -2.67 -2.14
CA PRO A 300 -7.88 -3.28 -2.72
C PRO A 300 -6.88 -3.72 -1.66
N SER A 301 -5.97 -4.61 -2.06
CA SER A 301 -4.93 -5.13 -1.16
C SER A 301 -3.65 -5.51 -1.88
N ALA A 302 -2.54 -5.67 -1.13
CA ALA A 302 -1.29 -6.24 -1.63
C ALA A 302 -0.74 -7.32 -0.69
N TYR A 303 -0.51 -8.49 -1.24
CA TYR A 303 0.05 -9.64 -0.51
C TYR A 303 1.52 -9.41 -0.12
N TRP A 304 1.91 -9.71 1.09
CA TRP A 304 3.30 -9.74 1.56
C TRP A 304 3.85 -11.17 1.57
N ALA A 305 4.82 -11.55 0.71
CA ALA A 305 5.42 -10.69 -0.28
C ALA A 305 5.97 -11.51 -1.44
N GLY A 306 6.42 -10.83 -2.44
CA GLY A 306 7.05 -11.41 -3.61
C GLY A 306 8.29 -10.65 -4.07
N GLY A 307 8.81 -11.04 -5.23
CA GLY A 307 10.01 -10.48 -5.82
C GLY A 307 11.29 -11.22 -5.48
N PRO A 308 12.44 -10.72 -5.96
CA PRO A 308 13.72 -11.41 -5.79
C PRO A 308 14.25 -11.35 -4.36
N GLY A 309 15.00 -12.38 -3.98
CA GLY A 309 15.81 -12.39 -2.74
C GLY A 309 15.20 -13.09 -1.53
N TRP A 310 13.95 -13.52 -1.57
CA TRP A 310 13.27 -14.13 -0.43
C TRP A 310 13.75 -15.56 -0.06
N GLY A 311 14.35 -16.28 -0.99
CA GLY A 311 14.89 -17.63 -0.74
C GLY A 311 13.83 -18.61 -0.22
N THR A 312 13.98 -19.04 1.04
CA THR A 312 13.10 -20.01 1.71
C THR A 312 12.00 -19.37 2.56
N TYR A 313 11.81 -18.07 2.49
CA TYR A 313 10.78 -17.37 3.26
C TYR A 313 9.38 -17.96 3.00
N LYS A 314 8.68 -18.33 4.08
CA LYS A 314 7.43 -19.09 3.96
C LYS A 314 6.27 -18.27 3.42
N LEU A 315 6.26 -16.96 3.64
CA LEU A 315 5.25 -16.07 3.09
C LEU A 315 5.55 -15.66 1.64
N ALA A 316 6.74 -15.95 1.09
CA ALA A 316 7.04 -15.59 -0.29
C ALA A 316 6.05 -16.24 -1.25
N ILE A 317 5.45 -15.46 -2.16
CA ILE A 317 4.49 -15.94 -3.17
C ILE A 317 5.16 -16.32 -4.49
N GLU A 318 6.45 -16.04 -4.64
CA GLU A 318 7.25 -16.41 -5.82
C GLU A 318 7.24 -17.93 -6.08
N PRO A 319 7.23 -18.37 -7.34
CA PRO A 319 7.29 -19.79 -7.68
C PRO A 319 8.52 -20.46 -7.08
N ARG A 320 8.37 -21.67 -6.58
CA ARG A 320 9.48 -22.49 -6.10
C ARG A 320 9.70 -23.67 -7.03
N ASN A 321 10.92 -23.80 -7.58
CA ASN A 321 11.26 -24.85 -8.54
C ASN A 321 10.30 -24.88 -9.76
N GLY A 322 9.89 -23.70 -10.24
CA GLY A 322 8.99 -23.58 -11.40
C GLY A 322 7.52 -23.91 -11.11
N LYS A 323 7.14 -24.09 -9.85
CA LYS A 323 5.75 -24.32 -9.43
C LYS A 323 5.25 -23.14 -8.62
N ASP A 324 3.99 -22.74 -8.89
CA ASP A 324 3.30 -21.76 -8.06
C ASP A 324 3.17 -22.25 -6.62
N ARG A 325 3.15 -21.32 -5.69
CA ARG A 325 2.93 -21.62 -4.28
C ARG A 325 1.44 -21.54 -3.95
N PRO A 326 0.97 -22.23 -2.90
CA PRO A 326 -0.44 -22.25 -2.51
C PRO A 326 -1.08 -20.88 -2.38
N GLN A 327 -0.30 -19.88 -1.91
CA GLN A 327 -0.77 -18.51 -1.76
C GLN A 327 -1.16 -17.87 -3.10
N MET A 328 -0.42 -18.14 -4.19
CA MET A 328 -0.76 -17.65 -5.53
C MET A 328 -2.02 -18.35 -6.07
N GLU A 329 -2.14 -19.65 -5.86
CA GLU A 329 -3.33 -20.41 -6.26
C GLU A 329 -4.58 -19.87 -5.56
N LEU A 330 -4.46 -19.53 -4.28
CA LEU A 330 -5.54 -18.95 -3.50
C LEU A 330 -5.88 -17.53 -3.98
N MET A 331 -4.89 -16.68 -4.17
CA MET A 331 -5.11 -15.31 -4.64
C MET A 331 -5.84 -15.27 -5.98
N ARG A 332 -5.50 -16.16 -6.93
CA ARG A 332 -6.17 -16.23 -8.24
C ARG A 332 -7.69 -16.41 -8.18
N LYS A 333 -8.22 -17.07 -7.16
CA LYS A 333 -9.67 -17.24 -6.98
C LYS A 333 -10.42 -15.94 -6.75
N HIS A 334 -9.71 -14.90 -6.26
CA HIS A 334 -10.28 -13.63 -5.87
C HIS A 334 -9.95 -12.46 -6.81
N LEU A 335 -9.22 -12.73 -7.93
CA LEU A 335 -8.87 -11.66 -8.88
C LEU A 335 -10.08 -11.14 -9.66
N ALA A 336 -11.03 -12.02 -9.96
CA ALA A 336 -12.28 -11.66 -10.60
C ALA A 336 -13.20 -10.98 -9.59
N ASN A 337 -13.74 -9.82 -9.96
CA ASN A 337 -14.72 -9.05 -9.21
C ASN A 337 -15.44 -8.07 -10.14
N ASP A 338 -16.54 -7.50 -9.70
CA ASP A 338 -17.36 -6.54 -10.42
C ASP A 338 -17.25 -5.10 -9.86
N CYS A 339 -16.25 -4.84 -9.03
CA CYS A 339 -16.02 -3.53 -8.44
C CYS A 339 -15.68 -2.48 -9.51
N THR A 340 -16.41 -1.38 -9.51
CA THR A 340 -16.23 -0.26 -10.44
C THR A 340 -15.60 0.97 -9.78
N ALA A 341 -15.44 0.96 -8.46
CA ALA A 341 -14.81 2.03 -7.68
C ALA A 341 -14.09 1.44 -6.46
N VAL A 342 -13.00 2.10 -6.02
CA VAL A 342 -12.32 1.75 -4.78
C VAL A 342 -13.23 2.02 -3.59
N GLY A 343 -13.36 1.01 -2.72
CA GLY A 343 -14.20 1.02 -1.53
C GLY A 343 -13.52 1.51 -0.24
N PRO A 344 -14.22 1.32 0.87
CA PRO A 344 -15.59 0.84 0.91
C PRO A 344 -16.61 1.93 0.51
N THR A 345 -17.84 1.52 0.23
CA THR A 345 -18.95 2.48 0.08
C THR A 345 -19.21 3.13 1.44
N PRO A 346 -19.38 4.46 1.53
CA PRO A 346 -19.69 5.14 2.78
C PRO A 346 -20.94 4.54 3.45
N ALA A 347 -20.95 4.51 4.79
CA ALA A 347 -22.12 4.10 5.54
C ALA A 347 -23.29 5.05 5.20
N GLN A 348 -24.45 4.47 4.94
CA GLN A 348 -25.67 5.29 4.79
C GLN A 348 -25.94 5.95 6.16
N ILE A 349 -25.94 7.27 6.20
CA ILE A 349 -26.40 7.99 7.39
C ILE A 349 -27.90 7.72 7.47
N ALA A 350 -28.32 6.94 8.46
CA ALA A 350 -29.73 6.84 8.78
C ALA A 350 -30.18 8.23 9.28
N ASP A 351 -31.09 8.87 8.51
CA ASP A 351 -31.69 10.15 8.87
C ASP A 351 -32.46 10.09 10.20
#